data_a41c7fcc8b0b2f4153604c9bbd14816b
#
_entry.id   a41c7fcc8b0b2f4153604c9bbd14816b
#
_cell.length_a   1.000
_cell.length_b   1.000
_cell.length_c   1.000
_cell.angle_alpha   90.00
_cell.angle_beta   90.00
_cell.angle_gamma   90.00
#
_symmetry.space_group_name_H-M   'P 1'
#
loop_
_entity.id
_entity.type
_entity.pdbx_description
1 polymer ?
#
loop_
_entity_poly.entity_id
_entity_poly.type
_entity_poly.pdbx_seq_one_letter_code
_entity_poly.pdbx_strand_id
1 'polypeptide(L)'
;MNYKINGNCILSHNAAKPHSQVCKVVLEELRSLTGISSILDIGCGKLRYSEHLYDISKRICFADSKIQLERIQTIKGKKCSVKEYVAHHYPESKTVDVEDFDELTETFDFVFCSNVLSAIPCEKTLNSTIRRIKECLSATGQALVVNQHRSSYFKKFESGKPHL
;
A
#
# COMPACT_ATOMS: atom_id res chain seq x y z
N MET A 1 -10.93 -4.42 -3.14
CA MET A 1 -12.12 -3.88 -2.42
C MET A 1 -12.87 -2.89 -3.29
N ASN A 2 -14.15 -3.10 -3.48
CA ASN A 2 -15.02 -2.15 -4.19
C ASN A 2 -15.85 -1.41 -3.14
N TYR A 3 -15.56 -0.13 -2.94
CA TYR A 3 -16.35 0.72 -2.04
C TYR A 3 -17.51 1.37 -2.78
N LYS A 4 -18.68 1.42 -2.14
CA LYS A 4 -19.83 2.17 -2.64
C LYS A 4 -20.17 3.28 -1.64
N ILE A 5 -20.21 4.53 -2.11
CA ILE A 5 -20.69 5.68 -1.34
C ILE A 5 -21.87 6.28 -2.09
N ASN A 6 -23.02 6.38 -1.45
CA ASN A 6 -24.25 6.89 -2.03
C ASN A 6 -24.59 6.26 -3.40
N GLY A 7 -24.41 4.93 -3.51
CA GLY A 7 -24.66 4.18 -4.75
C GLY A 7 -23.54 4.23 -5.80
N ASN A 8 -22.55 5.10 -5.65
CA ASN A 8 -21.43 5.25 -6.58
C ASN A 8 -20.27 4.30 -6.19
N CYS A 9 -19.77 3.57 -7.18
CA CYS A 9 -18.60 2.71 -6.98
C CYS A 9 -17.31 3.54 -6.96
N ILE A 10 -16.52 3.41 -5.90
CA ILE A 10 -15.23 4.08 -5.76
C ILE A 10 -14.14 3.15 -6.23
N LEU A 11 -13.48 3.53 -7.31
CA LEU A 11 -12.38 2.81 -7.92
C LEU A 11 -11.05 3.23 -7.28
N SER A 12 -10.81 2.78 -6.04
CA SER A 12 -9.61 3.14 -5.25
C SER A 12 -8.29 2.79 -5.95
N HIS A 13 -8.27 1.74 -6.75
CA HIS A 13 -7.11 1.35 -7.56
C HIS A 13 -6.65 2.40 -8.59
N ASN A 14 -7.53 3.35 -8.97
CA ASN A 14 -7.16 4.45 -9.85
C ASN A 14 -6.37 5.56 -9.13
N ALA A 15 -6.33 5.56 -7.80
CA ALA A 15 -5.56 6.51 -7.00
C ALA A 15 -4.07 6.15 -6.89
N ALA A 16 -3.65 4.98 -7.37
CA ALA A 16 -2.27 4.52 -7.29
C ALA A 16 -1.30 5.48 -7.99
N LYS A 17 -0.33 6.02 -7.24
CA LYS A 17 0.67 6.97 -7.71
C LYS A 17 1.87 6.27 -8.36
N PRO A 18 2.49 6.86 -9.40
CA PRO A 18 3.69 6.32 -10.02
C PRO A 18 4.92 6.49 -9.11
N HIS A 19 5.98 5.70 -9.37
CA HIS A 19 7.25 5.75 -8.64
C HIS A 19 7.95 7.11 -8.67
N SER A 20 7.69 7.94 -9.69
CA SER A 20 8.25 9.30 -9.79
C SER A 20 7.69 10.29 -8.75
N GLN A 21 6.64 9.93 -8.04
CA GLN A 21 5.98 10.79 -7.04
C GLN A 21 6.28 10.35 -5.60
N VAL A 22 7.54 10.13 -5.26
CA VAL A 22 7.96 9.80 -3.89
C VAL A 22 8.02 11.04 -2.99
N CYS A 23 7.74 10.86 -1.70
CA CYS A 23 7.85 11.90 -0.68
C CYS A 23 9.23 11.82 -0.03
N LYS A 24 9.97 12.95 0.03
CA LYS A 24 11.32 12.99 0.61
C LYS A 24 11.35 12.57 2.08
N VAL A 25 10.41 13.05 2.89
CA VAL A 25 10.31 12.70 4.31
C VAL A 25 10.13 11.19 4.49
N VAL A 26 9.27 10.55 3.65
CA VAL A 26 9.10 9.10 3.69
C VAL A 26 10.40 8.37 3.32
N LEU A 27 11.16 8.88 2.34
CA LEU A 27 12.46 8.28 1.97
C LEU A 27 13.49 8.42 3.08
N GLU A 28 13.50 9.53 3.81
CA GLU A 28 14.39 9.74 4.96
C GLU A 28 14.08 8.75 6.08
N GLU A 29 12.80 8.56 6.41
CA GLU A 29 12.36 7.53 7.37
C GLU A 29 12.74 6.12 6.92
N LEU A 30 12.47 5.76 5.67
CA LEU A 30 12.85 4.45 5.17
C LEU A 30 14.36 4.19 5.23
N ARG A 31 15.19 5.21 4.94
CA ARG A 31 16.65 5.10 5.01
C ARG A 31 17.20 4.97 6.43
N SER A 32 16.45 5.40 7.44
CA SER A 32 16.85 5.27 8.86
C SER A 32 16.62 3.86 9.41
N LEU A 33 15.87 3.02 8.70
CA LEU A 33 15.54 1.68 9.15
C LEU A 33 16.75 0.75 9.06
N THR A 34 16.99 0.00 10.12
CA THR A 34 18.06 -1.01 10.21
C THR A 34 17.52 -2.29 10.83
N GLY A 35 18.13 -3.43 10.49
CA GLY A 35 17.78 -4.71 11.10
C GLY A 35 16.43 -5.30 10.67
N ILE A 36 15.88 -4.82 9.53
CA ILE A 36 14.61 -5.30 8.98
C ILE A 36 14.86 -6.47 8.04
N SER A 37 14.35 -7.65 8.41
CA SER A 37 14.49 -8.88 7.61
C SER A 37 13.29 -9.14 6.71
N SER A 38 12.10 -8.61 7.08
CA SER A 38 10.87 -8.84 6.33
C SER A 38 9.95 -7.61 6.33
N ILE A 39 9.33 -7.33 5.18
CA ILE A 39 8.48 -6.16 4.97
C ILE A 39 7.12 -6.58 4.42
N LEU A 40 6.06 -5.95 4.93
CA LEU A 40 4.73 -5.97 4.34
C LEU A 40 4.39 -4.57 3.79
N ASP A 41 4.20 -4.44 2.47
CA ASP A 41 3.75 -3.21 1.81
C ASP A 41 2.26 -3.30 1.51
N ILE A 42 1.43 -2.66 2.35
CA ILE A 42 -0.03 -2.66 2.23
C ILE A 42 -0.48 -1.53 1.30
N GLY A 43 -1.21 -1.92 0.23
CA GLY A 43 -1.62 -1.01 -0.82
C GLY A 43 -0.44 -0.57 -1.68
N CYS A 44 0.34 -1.55 -2.15
CA CYS A 44 1.58 -1.33 -2.90
C CYS A 44 1.37 -0.55 -4.21
N GLY A 45 0.14 -0.48 -4.72
CA GLY A 45 -0.25 0.31 -5.87
C GLY A 45 0.57 0.00 -7.12
N LYS A 46 1.29 1.00 -7.63
CA LYS A 46 2.22 0.89 -8.77
C LYS A 46 3.67 0.71 -8.32
N LEU A 47 3.90 0.10 -7.17
CA LEU A 47 5.22 -0.16 -6.60
C LEU A 47 6.05 1.12 -6.41
N ARG A 48 5.41 2.19 -5.91
CA ARG A 48 6.02 3.51 -5.78
C ARG A 48 7.29 3.54 -4.94
N TYR A 49 7.31 2.80 -3.84
CA TYR A 49 8.44 2.74 -2.91
C TYR A 49 9.21 1.42 -2.96
N SER A 50 8.85 0.50 -3.85
CA SER A 50 9.39 -0.86 -3.85
C SER A 50 10.90 -0.97 -3.95
N GLU A 51 11.58 -0.06 -4.69
CA GLU A 51 13.06 -0.05 -4.76
C GLU A 51 13.64 0.27 -3.38
N HIS A 52 13.14 1.33 -2.73
CA HIS A 52 13.62 1.74 -1.41
C HIS A 52 13.33 0.67 -0.34
N LEU A 53 12.19 -0.01 -0.42
CA LEU A 53 11.87 -1.13 0.47
C LEU A 53 12.80 -2.33 0.17
N TYR A 54 13.10 -2.59 -1.10
CA TYR A 54 13.98 -3.68 -1.51
C TYR A 54 15.46 -3.44 -1.18
N ASP A 55 15.86 -2.17 -1.03
CA ASP A 55 17.17 -1.80 -0.49
C ASP A 55 17.30 -2.17 1.01
N ILE A 56 16.18 -2.11 1.75
CA ILE A 56 16.13 -2.43 3.18
C ILE A 56 16.06 -3.95 3.39
N SER A 57 15.16 -4.64 2.68
CA SER A 57 14.98 -6.09 2.76
C SER A 57 14.61 -6.68 1.41
N LYS A 58 15.15 -7.85 1.09
CA LYS A 58 14.79 -8.60 -0.13
C LYS A 58 13.46 -9.32 0.01
N ARG A 59 13.03 -9.61 1.24
CA ARG A 59 11.81 -10.34 1.56
C ARG A 59 10.66 -9.38 1.80
N ILE A 60 9.93 -9.06 0.73
CA ILE A 60 8.77 -8.16 0.76
C ILE A 60 7.50 -8.91 0.34
N CYS A 61 6.43 -8.72 1.11
CA CYS A 61 5.08 -9.09 0.73
C CYS A 61 4.35 -7.83 0.23
N PHE A 62 4.08 -7.74 -1.06
CA PHE A 62 3.32 -6.66 -1.68
C PHE A 62 1.83 -7.00 -1.68
N ALA A 63 1.05 -6.31 -0.86
CA ALA A 63 -0.38 -6.56 -0.70
C ALA A 63 -1.20 -5.45 -1.37
N ASP A 64 -2.15 -5.82 -2.22
CA ASP A 64 -3.14 -4.92 -2.82
C ASP A 64 -4.36 -5.73 -3.28
N SER A 65 -5.41 -5.07 -3.78
CA SER A 65 -6.56 -5.75 -4.36
C SER A 65 -6.16 -6.56 -5.61
N LYS A 66 -6.83 -7.67 -5.85
CA LYS A 66 -6.61 -8.52 -7.03
C LYS A 66 -6.58 -7.71 -8.32
N ILE A 67 -7.53 -6.79 -8.49
CA ILE A 67 -7.58 -5.90 -9.66
C ILE A 67 -6.28 -5.10 -9.81
N GLN A 68 -5.74 -4.54 -8.73
CA GLN A 68 -4.50 -3.77 -8.79
C GLN A 68 -3.28 -4.65 -9.08
N LEU A 69 -3.23 -5.85 -8.52
CA LEU A 69 -2.12 -6.78 -8.71
C LEU A 69 -2.06 -7.37 -10.12
N GLU A 70 -3.22 -7.64 -10.75
CA GLU A 70 -3.30 -8.38 -12.00
C GLU A 70 -3.52 -7.51 -13.26
N ARG A 71 -4.07 -6.29 -13.11
CA ARG A 71 -4.29 -5.43 -14.27
C ARG A 71 -2.99 -5.03 -14.94
N ILE A 72 -3.01 -5.00 -16.29
CA ILE A 72 -1.89 -4.48 -17.08
C ILE A 72 -1.86 -2.96 -16.98
N GLN A 73 -0.72 -2.42 -16.58
CA GLN A 73 -0.50 -1.00 -16.36
C GLN A 73 0.97 -0.64 -16.61
N THR A 74 1.29 0.64 -16.67
CA THR A 74 2.69 1.06 -16.76
C THR A 74 3.31 1.11 -15.37
N ILE A 75 4.30 0.24 -15.12
CA ILE A 75 5.10 0.17 -13.90
C ILE A 75 6.56 0.45 -14.26
N LYS A 76 7.12 1.54 -13.76
CA LYS A 76 8.53 1.93 -14.01
C LYS A 76 8.92 1.84 -15.49
N GLY A 77 8.04 2.33 -16.38
CA GLY A 77 8.25 2.34 -17.81
C GLY A 77 7.92 1.03 -18.56
N LYS A 78 7.61 -0.06 -17.84
CA LYS A 78 7.24 -1.36 -18.44
C LYS A 78 5.72 -1.56 -18.38
N LYS A 79 5.13 -2.11 -19.44
CA LYS A 79 3.72 -2.46 -19.52
C LYS A 79 3.51 -3.90 -19.02
N CYS A 80 3.10 -4.06 -17.78
CA CYS A 80 2.91 -5.36 -17.12
C CYS A 80 1.95 -5.23 -15.92
N SER A 81 1.60 -6.34 -15.30
CA SER A 81 0.94 -6.37 -14.00
C SER A 81 1.94 -6.17 -12.85
N VAL A 82 1.44 -5.81 -11.65
CA VAL A 82 2.28 -5.77 -10.42
C VAL A 82 2.85 -7.15 -10.13
N LYS A 83 2.01 -8.19 -10.25
CA LYS A 83 2.38 -9.58 -10.02
C LYS A 83 3.54 -10.03 -10.90
N GLU A 84 3.47 -9.75 -12.22
CA GLU A 84 4.55 -10.04 -13.16
C GLU A 84 5.81 -9.24 -12.86
N TYR A 85 5.66 -7.94 -12.54
CA TYR A 85 6.80 -7.09 -12.21
C TYR A 85 7.54 -7.60 -10.96
N VAL A 86 6.81 -7.93 -9.89
CA VAL A 86 7.39 -8.46 -8.64
C VAL A 86 8.09 -9.78 -8.90
N ALA A 87 7.44 -10.73 -9.56
CA ALA A 87 8.03 -12.04 -9.85
C ALA A 87 9.34 -11.96 -10.66
N HIS A 88 9.45 -10.96 -11.55
CA HIS A 88 10.62 -10.78 -12.39
C HIS A 88 11.77 -9.99 -11.70
N HIS A 89 11.45 -8.96 -10.90
CA HIS A 89 12.45 -8.02 -10.39
C HIS A 89 12.76 -8.21 -8.91
N TYR A 90 11.90 -8.90 -8.16
CA TYR A 90 12.02 -9.12 -6.73
C TYR A 90 11.83 -10.61 -6.38
N PRO A 91 12.79 -11.49 -6.74
CA PRO A 91 12.61 -12.95 -6.72
C PRO A 91 12.34 -13.53 -5.32
N GLU A 92 12.79 -12.86 -4.26
CA GLU A 92 12.56 -13.27 -2.86
C GLU A 92 11.27 -12.68 -2.27
N SER A 93 10.55 -11.90 -3.06
CA SER A 93 9.33 -11.20 -2.67
C SER A 93 8.09 -11.88 -3.27
N LYS A 94 6.92 -11.59 -2.70
CA LYS A 94 5.64 -12.14 -3.17
C LYS A 94 4.55 -11.06 -3.24
N THR A 95 3.47 -11.36 -3.93
CA THR A 95 2.24 -10.57 -3.92
C THR A 95 1.13 -11.32 -3.21
N VAL A 96 0.28 -10.59 -2.47
CA VAL A 96 -0.89 -11.15 -1.77
C VAL A 96 -2.10 -10.27 -2.05
N ASP A 97 -3.23 -10.91 -2.38
CA ASP A 97 -4.51 -10.23 -2.46
C ASP A 97 -4.99 -9.83 -1.06
N VAL A 98 -5.43 -8.58 -0.90
CA VAL A 98 -6.00 -8.14 0.38
C VAL A 98 -7.32 -8.81 0.72
N GLU A 99 -7.99 -9.48 -0.22
CA GLU A 99 -9.16 -10.32 0.06
C GLU A 99 -8.76 -11.63 0.76
N ASP A 100 -7.54 -12.13 0.50
CA ASP A 100 -6.94 -13.29 1.15
C ASP A 100 -6.08 -12.90 2.36
N PHE A 101 -6.13 -11.62 2.77
CA PHE A 101 -5.25 -11.06 3.80
C PHE A 101 -5.49 -11.66 5.19
N ASP A 102 -6.70 -12.14 5.47
CA ASP A 102 -7.03 -12.84 6.72
C ASP A 102 -6.38 -14.24 6.82
N GLU A 103 -5.97 -14.81 5.69
CA GLU A 103 -5.23 -16.08 5.63
C GLU A 103 -3.71 -15.89 5.82
N LEU A 104 -3.22 -14.65 5.77
CA LEU A 104 -1.81 -14.33 5.96
C LEU A 104 -1.42 -14.47 7.44
N THR A 105 -0.81 -15.59 7.81
CA THR A 105 -0.37 -15.90 9.19
C THR A 105 1.04 -15.42 9.50
N GLU A 106 1.78 -14.94 8.50
CA GLU A 106 3.14 -14.44 8.66
C GLU A 106 3.16 -13.10 9.40
N THR A 107 4.23 -12.90 10.19
CA THR A 107 4.54 -11.62 10.81
C THR A 107 5.76 -10.98 10.14
N PHE A 108 5.84 -9.64 10.20
CA PHE A 108 6.85 -8.84 9.53
C PHE A 108 7.52 -7.88 10.51
N ASP A 109 8.81 -7.64 10.30
CA ASP A 109 9.57 -6.68 11.10
C ASP A 109 9.18 -5.24 10.78
N PHE A 110 8.69 -5.01 9.56
CA PHE A 110 8.25 -3.70 9.14
C PHE A 110 6.97 -3.78 8.29
N VAL A 111 5.97 -2.98 8.65
CA VAL A 111 4.75 -2.80 7.86
C VAL A 111 4.73 -1.38 7.29
N PHE A 112 4.71 -1.28 5.98
CA PHE A 112 4.58 -0.02 5.26
C PHE A 112 3.17 0.13 4.69
N CYS A 113 2.51 1.26 4.97
CA CYS A 113 1.15 1.53 4.52
C CYS A 113 1.06 2.99 4.07
N SER A 114 1.13 3.24 2.76
CA SER A 114 1.20 4.61 2.23
C SER A 114 -0.03 5.01 1.42
N ASN A 115 -0.78 6.00 1.92
CA ASN A 115 -2.00 6.56 1.33
C ASN A 115 -3.16 5.56 1.15
N VAL A 116 -3.19 4.52 1.95
CA VAL A 116 -4.26 3.51 1.94
C VAL A 116 -5.37 3.90 2.90
N LEU A 117 -5.04 4.15 4.17
CA LEU A 117 -6.06 4.41 5.21
C LEU A 117 -6.93 5.61 4.87
N SER A 118 -6.34 6.67 4.30
CA SER A 118 -7.08 7.85 3.84
C SER A 118 -8.00 7.61 2.63
N ALA A 119 -7.85 6.48 1.95
CA ALA A 119 -8.67 6.10 0.81
C ALA A 119 -9.80 5.12 1.16
N ILE A 120 -9.86 4.67 2.43
CA ILE A 120 -10.90 3.74 2.92
C ILE A 120 -12.08 4.56 3.47
N PRO A 121 -13.23 4.58 2.79
CA PRO A 121 -14.37 5.40 3.19
C PRO A 121 -15.27 4.74 4.25
N CYS A 122 -15.05 3.47 4.53
CA CYS A 122 -15.86 2.69 5.48
C CYS A 122 -15.10 2.50 6.79
N GLU A 123 -15.64 3.02 7.89
CA GLU A 123 -15.02 2.93 9.22
C GLU A 123 -14.75 1.49 9.65
N LYS A 124 -15.67 0.57 9.40
CA LYS A 124 -15.50 -0.85 9.72
C LYS A 124 -14.28 -1.43 9.00
N THR A 125 -14.12 -1.13 7.70
CA THR A 125 -12.97 -1.59 6.91
C THR A 125 -11.69 -0.91 7.36
N LEU A 126 -11.72 0.38 7.68
CA LEU A 126 -10.59 1.13 8.21
C LEU A 126 -10.06 0.49 9.50
N ASN A 127 -10.96 0.26 10.47
CA ASN A 127 -10.63 -0.37 11.74
C ASN A 127 -10.11 -1.81 11.56
N SER A 128 -10.70 -2.59 10.65
CA SER A 128 -10.19 -3.91 10.29
C SER A 128 -8.78 -3.83 9.70
N THR A 129 -8.51 -2.90 8.80
CA THR A 129 -7.17 -2.72 8.21
C THR A 129 -6.13 -2.33 9.27
N ILE A 130 -6.47 -1.41 10.18
CA ILE A 130 -5.58 -1.02 11.29
C ILE A 130 -5.27 -2.22 12.19
N ARG A 131 -6.31 -3.01 12.53
CA ARG A 131 -6.14 -4.22 13.33
C ARG A 131 -5.20 -5.21 12.62
N ARG A 132 -5.37 -5.44 11.32
CA ARG A 132 -4.51 -6.32 10.54
C ARG A 132 -3.07 -5.82 10.46
N ILE A 133 -2.83 -4.52 10.32
CA ILE A 133 -1.47 -3.95 10.42
C ILE A 133 -0.81 -4.39 11.73
N LYS A 134 -1.54 -4.29 12.85
CA LYS A 134 -1.03 -4.70 14.17
C LYS A 134 -0.76 -6.21 14.25
N GLU A 135 -1.67 -7.03 13.74
CA GLU A 135 -1.59 -8.50 13.77
C GLU A 135 -0.45 -9.04 12.90
N CYS A 136 -0.11 -8.33 11.81
CA CYS A 136 1.01 -8.70 10.93
C CYS A 136 2.37 -8.21 11.44
N LEU A 137 2.46 -7.47 12.54
CA LEU A 137 3.74 -7.07 13.12
C LEU A 137 4.34 -8.19 13.96
N SER A 138 5.63 -8.42 13.81
CA SER A 138 6.40 -9.23 14.75
C SER A 138 6.45 -8.55 16.13
N ALA A 139 6.89 -9.26 17.18
CA ALA A 139 6.90 -8.74 18.55
C ALA A 139 7.68 -7.42 18.72
N THR A 140 8.70 -7.22 17.89
CA THR A 140 9.53 -6.00 17.86
C THR A 140 9.33 -5.19 16.59
N GLY A 141 8.34 -5.58 15.78
CA GLY A 141 8.05 -4.95 14.50
C GLY A 141 7.51 -3.54 14.64
N GLN A 142 7.72 -2.75 13.62
CA GLN A 142 7.27 -1.37 13.53
C GLN A 142 6.47 -1.11 12.26
N ALA A 143 5.58 -0.11 12.29
CA ALA A 143 4.80 0.28 11.13
C ALA A 143 5.00 1.75 10.79
N LEU A 144 5.17 2.06 9.50
CA LEU A 144 5.13 3.41 8.97
C LEU A 144 3.82 3.59 8.19
N VAL A 145 2.93 4.39 8.76
CA VAL A 145 1.66 4.76 8.11
C VAL A 145 1.75 6.18 7.58
N VAL A 146 1.60 6.33 6.28
CA VAL A 146 1.65 7.63 5.59
C VAL A 146 0.25 7.98 5.10
N ASN A 147 -0.31 9.08 5.60
CA ASN A 147 -1.59 9.60 5.14
C ASN A 147 -1.41 10.91 4.39
N GLN A 148 -2.06 11.02 3.24
CA GLN A 148 -2.09 12.26 2.49
C GLN A 148 -3.04 13.26 3.17
N HIS A 149 -2.50 14.35 3.71
CA HIS A 149 -3.28 15.37 4.40
C HIS A 149 -3.91 16.39 3.45
N ARG A 150 -3.23 16.78 2.39
CA ARG A 150 -3.73 17.75 1.39
C ARG A 150 -3.36 17.31 -0.01
N SER A 151 -4.31 17.40 -0.93
CA SER A 151 -4.05 17.23 -2.37
C SER A 151 -4.94 18.16 -3.16
N SER A 152 -4.55 18.46 -4.39
CA SER A 152 -5.41 19.17 -5.36
C SER A 152 -6.72 18.42 -5.62
N TYR A 153 -6.72 17.10 -5.45
CA TYR A 153 -7.92 16.28 -5.53
C TYR A 153 -8.89 16.57 -4.39
N PHE A 154 -8.42 16.66 -3.15
CA PHE A 154 -9.26 16.96 -1.98
C PHE A 154 -9.76 18.40 -1.96
N LYS A 155 -9.01 19.35 -2.51
CA LYS A 155 -9.45 20.76 -2.64
C LYS A 155 -10.79 20.91 -3.37
N LYS A 156 -11.12 19.99 -4.27
CA LYS A 156 -12.41 19.97 -4.97
C LYS A 156 -13.60 19.70 -4.04
N PHE A 157 -13.35 19.13 -2.87
CA PHE A 157 -14.35 18.72 -1.89
C PHE A 157 -14.32 19.56 -0.62
N GLU A 158 -13.43 20.57 -0.53
CA GLU A 158 -13.35 21.52 0.61
C GLU A 158 -14.50 22.53 0.67
N SER A 159 -15.53 22.42 -0.19
CA SER A 159 -16.67 23.31 -0.21
C SER A 159 -17.69 23.06 0.91
N GLY A 160 -17.25 22.99 2.15
CA GLY A 160 -18.07 23.21 3.35
C GLY A 160 -19.16 22.19 3.70
N LYS A 161 -19.28 21.06 3.01
CA LYS A 161 -20.16 19.96 3.43
C LYS A 161 -19.29 18.79 3.90
N PRO A 162 -19.49 18.24 5.12
CA PRO A 162 -18.81 17.03 5.53
C PRO A 162 -19.22 15.91 4.57
N HIS A 163 -18.26 15.39 3.85
CA HIS A 163 -18.42 14.16 3.08
C HIS A 163 -18.15 13.01 4.04
N LEU A 164 -19.18 12.56 4.69
CA LEU A 164 -19.25 11.30 5.41
C LEU A 164 -19.40 10.14 4.43
#